data_c1f0bbd5c8cfe7daf466e7c77a12e35e
#
_entry.id   c1f0bbd5c8cfe7daf466e7c77a12e35e
#
_cell.length_a   1.000
_cell.length_b   1.000
_cell.length_c   1.000
_cell.angle_alpha   90.00
_cell.angle_beta   90.00
_cell.angle_gamma   90.00
#
_symmetry.space_group_name_H-M   'P 1'
#
loop_
_entity.id
_entity.type
_entity.pdbx_description
1 polymer ?
#
loop_
_entity_poly.entity_id
_entity_poly.type
_entity_poly.pdbx_seq_one_letter_code
_entity_poly.pdbx_strand_id
1 'polypeptide(L)'
;LCGFSASSIRLLRDPKQFFLGLDELVIPHPEVCFQTVGLPVKKDGIWLLKDAQGSGGCQIRFATDKDILAQSLAVSSSLNAGQYLQRYIKGEAISVLALAQSDQVTILGFNRQQHQVGSADLPFMYLGLEANISLLKEQSDQVAEYLLKLFNKFELTGLFSLDMILTSEGLKVLELNPRIPASLEHYQHLLAKFNLIEAHLQACRGLAVASLPKPIGRVANRILFAPFTGVLAADMEWPEWTADRPIPETVFQLGEPICSITAKDDSDSSNEQSQMLAALLESRARVILQQLNRIN
;
A
#
# COMPACT_ATOMS: atom_id res chain seq x y z
N LEU A 1 -12.19 -15.08 -16.34
CA LEU A 1 -11.15 -14.43 -15.57
C LEU A 1 -11.83 -13.48 -14.58
N CYS A 2 -11.46 -13.54 -13.31
CA CYS A 2 -12.00 -12.62 -12.29
C CYS A 2 -10.89 -11.65 -11.89
N GLY A 3 -10.88 -10.45 -12.50
CA GLY A 3 -9.89 -9.41 -12.28
C GLY A 3 -9.55 -8.67 -13.58
N PHE A 4 -8.48 -7.94 -13.54
CA PHE A 4 -7.98 -7.14 -14.66
C PHE A 4 -7.57 -8.01 -15.85
N SER A 5 -7.69 -7.48 -17.07
CA SER A 5 -7.17 -8.13 -18.25
C SER A 5 -5.65 -8.27 -18.19
N ALA A 6 -5.08 -9.26 -18.87
CA ALA A 6 -3.63 -9.43 -18.92
C ALA A 6 -2.93 -8.23 -19.60
N SER A 7 -3.60 -7.52 -20.51
CA SER A 7 -3.12 -6.29 -21.14
C SER A 7 -3.05 -5.16 -20.12
N SER A 8 -4.14 -4.92 -19.38
CA SER A 8 -4.18 -3.88 -18.34
C SER A 8 -3.14 -4.12 -17.25
N ILE A 9 -2.99 -5.38 -16.78
CA ILE A 9 -1.97 -5.73 -15.78
C ILE A 9 -0.56 -5.43 -16.31
N ARG A 10 -0.25 -5.78 -17.58
CA ARG A 10 1.07 -5.49 -18.17
C ARG A 10 1.37 -4.00 -18.22
N LEU A 11 0.41 -3.18 -18.64
CA LEU A 11 0.57 -1.72 -18.70
C LEU A 11 0.75 -1.10 -17.31
N LEU A 12 -0.05 -1.53 -16.33
CA LEU A 12 -0.02 -0.99 -14.98
C LEU A 12 1.21 -1.44 -14.17
N ARG A 13 1.74 -2.64 -14.45
CA ARG A 13 2.94 -3.17 -13.80
C ARG A 13 4.25 -2.79 -14.48
N ASP A 14 4.21 -2.20 -15.66
CA ASP A 14 5.35 -1.56 -16.29
C ASP A 14 5.41 -0.09 -15.82
N PRO A 15 6.36 0.29 -14.93
CA PRO A 15 6.40 1.65 -14.39
C PRO A 15 6.53 2.71 -15.50
N LYS A 16 7.25 2.41 -16.58
CA LYS A 16 7.41 3.34 -17.70
C LYS A 16 6.07 3.63 -18.38
N GLN A 17 5.28 2.59 -18.65
CA GLN A 17 3.95 2.74 -19.26
C GLN A 17 2.96 3.42 -18.33
N PHE A 18 3.02 3.06 -17.04
CA PHE A 18 2.14 3.66 -16.03
C PHE A 18 2.39 5.17 -15.88
N PHE A 19 3.65 5.59 -15.66
CA PHE A 19 3.96 7.01 -15.49
C PHE A 19 3.76 7.83 -16.77
N LEU A 20 4.06 7.28 -17.96
CA LEU A 20 3.66 7.91 -19.22
C LEU A 20 2.14 8.11 -19.30
N GLY A 21 1.38 7.13 -18.82
CA GLY A 21 -0.07 7.25 -18.74
C GLY A 21 -0.54 8.34 -17.78
N LEU A 22 0.14 8.55 -16.65
CA LEU A 22 -0.15 9.66 -15.73
C LEU A 22 0.15 11.02 -16.36
N ASP A 23 1.30 11.14 -17.08
CA ASP A 23 1.65 12.36 -17.82
C ASP A 23 0.59 12.73 -18.85
N GLU A 24 0.15 11.78 -19.68
CA GLU A 24 -0.90 11.99 -20.69
C GLU A 24 -2.24 12.42 -20.07
N LEU A 25 -2.55 11.92 -18.86
CA LEU A 25 -3.77 12.25 -18.13
C LEU A 25 -3.64 13.52 -17.27
N VAL A 26 -2.44 14.12 -17.23
CA VAL A 26 -2.11 15.27 -16.37
C VAL A 26 -2.39 14.95 -14.89
N ILE A 27 -2.01 13.75 -14.44
CA ILE A 27 -2.12 13.31 -13.06
C ILE A 27 -0.76 13.49 -12.38
N PRO A 28 -0.66 14.30 -11.31
CA PRO A 28 0.59 14.55 -10.62
C PRO A 28 1.21 13.28 -10.02
N HIS A 29 2.51 13.13 -10.22
CA HIS A 29 3.31 12.06 -9.64
C HIS A 29 4.73 12.56 -9.33
N PRO A 30 5.53 11.85 -8.49
CA PRO A 30 6.93 12.17 -8.33
C PRO A 30 7.70 12.01 -9.65
N GLU A 31 8.71 12.83 -9.84
CA GLU A 31 9.63 12.69 -11.00
C GLU A 31 10.19 11.25 -11.02
N VAL A 32 10.18 10.62 -12.19
CA VAL A 32 10.71 9.28 -12.41
C VAL A 32 11.77 9.29 -13.49
N CYS A 33 12.78 8.44 -13.34
CA CYS A 33 13.84 8.28 -14.33
C CYS A 33 14.01 6.80 -14.64
N PHE A 34 13.81 6.47 -15.91
CA PHE A 34 14.05 5.14 -16.46
C PHE A 34 15.39 5.16 -17.20
N GLN A 35 16.00 3.99 -17.37
CA GLN A 35 17.21 3.87 -18.20
C GLN A 35 16.95 4.44 -19.59
N THR A 36 17.50 5.62 -19.85
CA THR A 36 17.52 6.24 -21.18
C THR A 36 18.92 6.74 -21.45
N VAL A 37 19.48 6.31 -22.55
CA VAL A 37 20.80 6.73 -23.00
C VAL A 37 20.81 8.27 -23.15
N GLY A 38 21.66 8.96 -22.39
CA GLY A 38 22.00 10.35 -22.63
C GLY A 38 21.24 11.45 -21.87
N LEU A 39 20.31 11.12 -20.98
CA LEU A 39 19.69 12.12 -20.11
C LEU A 39 20.31 12.07 -18.71
N PRO A 40 21.00 13.14 -18.26
CA PRO A 40 21.54 13.18 -16.91
C PRO A 40 20.39 13.26 -15.89
N VAL A 41 20.38 12.34 -14.92
CA VAL A 41 19.54 12.48 -13.74
C VAL A 41 19.99 13.77 -13.03
N LYS A 42 19.04 14.64 -12.73
CA LYS A 42 19.33 15.82 -11.92
C LYS A 42 19.89 15.37 -10.57
N LYS A 43 21.12 15.85 -10.24
CA LYS A 43 21.77 15.50 -8.96
C LYS A 43 21.15 16.20 -7.75
N ASP A 44 20.25 17.15 -7.97
CA ASP A 44 19.53 17.82 -6.90
C ASP A 44 18.43 16.93 -6.32
N GLY A 45 18.34 16.87 -4.99
CA GLY A 45 17.33 16.14 -4.24
C GLY A 45 17.65 14.68 -3.96
N ILE A 46 16.73 14.04 -3.26
CA ILE A 46 16.83 12.65 -2.78
C ILE A 46 16.08 11.76 -3.78
N TRP A 47 16.71 10.67 -4.18
CA TRP A 47 16.13 9.68 -5.08
C TRP A 47 15.97 8.34 -4.39
N LEU A 48 14.94 7.62 -4.80
CA LEU A 48 14.68 6.23 -4.42
C LEU A 48 15.02 5.32 -5.59
N LEU A 49 15.70 4.21 -5.32
CA LEU A 49 15.77 3.10 -6.24
C LEU A 49 14.62 2.16 -5.95
N LYS A 50 13.82 1.87 -6.96
CA LYS A 50 12.66 0.98 -6.89
C LYS A 50 12.79 -0.14 -7.91
N ASP A 51 12.21 -1.29 -7.56
CA ASP A 51 12.07 -2.43 -8.46
C ASP A 51 10.61 -2.58 -8.89
N ALA A 52 10.36 -2.68 -10.19
CA ALA A 52 9.01 -2.85 -10.75
C ALA A 52 8.29 -4.11 -10.27
N GLN A 53 9.05 -5.12 -9.82
CA GLN A 53 8.50 -6.37 -9.29
C GLN A 53 8.43 -6.38 -7.76
N GLY A 54 8.88 -5.30 -7.11
CA GLY A 54 8.87 -5.17 -5.67
C GLY A 54 7.46 -5.14 -5.07
N SER A 55 7.36 -5.53 -3.81
CA SER A 55 6.12 -5.46 -3.03
C SER A 55 6.42 -5.14 -1.57
N GLY A 56 5.43 -4.55 -0.86
CA GLY A 56 5.54 -4.26 0.58
C GLY A 56 6.64 -3.28 0.96
N GLY A 57 7.20 -2.53 0.01
CA GLY A 57 8.27 -1.56 0.26
C GLY A 57 9.66 -2.16 0.52
N CYS A 58 9.81 -3.50 0.56
CA CYS A 58 11.08 -4.16 0.89
C CYS A 58 12.18 -3.96 -0.17
N GLN A 59 11.81 -3.61 -1.39
CA GLN A 59 12.74 -3.36 -2.50
C GLN A 59 12.81 -1.88 -2.88
N ILE A 60 12.54 -1.00 -1.92
CA ILE A 60 12.68 0.44 -2.05
C ILE A 60 13.78 0.90 -1.10
N ARG A 61 14.79 1.56 -1.63
CA ARG A 61 15.88 2.16 -0.85
C ARG A 61 16.27 3.53 -1.35
N PHE A 62 16.96 4.29 -0.56
CA PHE A 62 17.59 5.51 -1.03
C PHE A 62 18.66 5.19 -2.09
N ALA A 63 18.63 5.90 -3.19
CA ALA A 63 19.58 5.72 -4.27
C ALA A 63 20.96 6.30 -3.86
N THR A 64 22.04 5.58 -4.19
CA THR A 64 23.40 6.03 -4.04
C THR A 64 23.88 6.83 -5.28
N ASP A 65 24.98 7.55 -5.16
CA ASP A 65 25.60 8.22 -6.32
C ASP A 65 25.93 7.26 -7.45
N LYS A 66 26.27 6.00 -7.13
CA LYS A 66 26.51 4.95 -8.12
C LYS A 66 25.24 4.59 -8.88
N ASP A 67 24.10 4.49 -8.21
CA ASP A 67 22.80 4.20 -8.84
C ASP A 67 22.41 5.33 -9.80
N ILE A 68 22.60 6.59 -9.37
CA ILE A 68 22.30 7.79 -10.15
C ILE A 68 23.21 7.86 -11.38
N LEU A 69 24.51 7.60 -11.19
CA LEU A 69 25.49 7.59 -12.28
C LEU A 69 25.22 6.48 -13.29
N ALA A 70 24.88 5.29 -12.79
CA ALA A 70 24.53 4.14 -13.63
C ALA A 70 23.34 4.41 -14.54
N GLN A 71 22.31 5.08 -14.01
CA GLN A 71 21.13 5.48 -14.76
C GLN A 71 21.50 6.49 -15.86
N SER A 72 22.44 7.41 -15.57
CA SER A 72 22.87 8.46 -16.51
C SER A 72 23.73 7.92 -17.65
N LEU A 73 24.55 6.92 -17.39
CA LEU A 73 25.55 6.42 -18.36
C LEU A 73 25.01 5.28 -19.24
N ALA A 74 23.82 4.75 -18.95
CA ALA A 74 23.26 3.57 -19.62
C ALA A 74 24.26 2.39 -19.71
N VAL A 75 25.19 2.30 -18.74
CA VAL A 75 26.13 1.19 -18.65
C VAL A 75 25.33 -0.02 -18.16
N SER A 76 25.10 -0.97 -19.03
CA SER A 76 24.19 -2.13 -18.92
C SER A 76 24.49 -3.11 -17.77
N SER A 77 25.37 -2.79 -16.86
CA SER A 77 25.85 -3.68 -15.81
C SER A 77 25.48 -3.31 -14.36
N SER A 78 24.82 -2.18 -14.12
CA SER A 78 24.67 -1.67 -12.77
C SER A 78 23.23 -1.54 -12.22
N LEU A 79 22.21 -1.52 -13.06
CA LEU A 79 20.82 -1.68 -12.63
C LEU A 79 20.25 -2.94 -13.24
N ASN A 80 19.55 -3.74 -12.43
CA ASN A 80 18.82 -4.91 -12.91
C ASN A 80 17.67 -4.49 -13.82
N ALA A 81 17.33 -5.31 -14.79
CA ALA A 81 16.15 -5.08 -15.63
C ALA A 81 14.90 -4.91 -14.73
N GLY A 82 14.20 -3.79 -14.88
CA GLY A 82 13.03 -3.46 -14.08
C GLY A 82 13.26 -2.45 -12.96
N GLN A 83 14.50 -2.06 -12.67
CA GLN A 83 14.76 -1.00 -11.68
C GLN A 83 14.63 0.40 -12.31
N TYR A 84 14.17 1.36 -11.50
CA TYR A 84 14.04 2.76 -11.89
C TYR A 84 14.24 3.69 -10.69
N LEU A 85 14.54 4.94 -10.97
CA LEU A 85 14.65 5.98 -9.94
C LEU A 85 13.34 6.77 -9.84
N GLN A 86 12.92 7.06 -8.61
CA GLN A 86 11.81 7.95 -8.32
C GLN A 86 12.25 9.00 -7.31
N ARG A 87 11.86 10.25 -7.55
CA ARG A 87 12.13 11.34 -6.61
C ARG A 87 11.46 11.08 -5.28
N TYR A 88 12.24 11.13 -4.19
CA TYR A 88 11.67 11.09 -2.85
C TYR A 88 10.90 12.37 -2.55
N ILE A 89 9.67 12.22 -2.12
CA ILE A 89 8.82 13.35 -1.70
C ILE A 89 8.36 13.07 -0.27
N LYS A 90 8.54 14.05 0.61
CA LYS A 90 8.06 13.97 1.98
C LYS A 90 6.57 14.24 2.00
N GLY A 91 5.82 13.36 2.66
CA GLY A 91 4.37 13.46 2.80
C GLY A 91 3.79 12.30 3.57
N GLU A 92 2.47 12.26 3.65
CA GLU A 92 1.71 11.18 4.25
C GLU A 92 1.35 10.15 3.18
N ALA A 93 1.75 8.90 3.41
CA ALA A 93 1.41 7.80 2.51
C ALA A 93 -0.05 7.40 2.72
N ILE A 94 -0.85 7.57 1.68
CA ILE A 94 -2.26 7.23 1.67
C ILE A 94 -2.58 6.29 0.52
N SER A 95 -3.65 5.52 0.66
CA SER A 95 -4.20 4.76 -0.46
C SER A 95 -5.71 4.91 -0.49
N VAL A 96 -6.30 4.67 -1.65
CA VAL A 96 -7.74 4.53 -1.82
C VAL A 96 -8.08 3.11 -2.21
N LEU A 97 -9.08 2.51 -1.55
CA LEU A 97 -9.72 1.28 -2.00
C LEU A 97 -10.90 1.66 -2.89
N ALA A 98 -10.95 1.12 -4.10
CA ALA A 98 -11.99 1.41 -5.07
C ALA A 98 -12.47 0.14 -5.78
N LEU A 99 -13.71 0.21 -6.29
CA LEU A 99 -14.34 -0.80 -7.11
C LEU A 99 -14.69 -0.18 -8.47
N ALA A 100 -14.11 -0.74 -9.54
CA ALA A 100 -14.45 -0.39 -10.91
C ALA A 100 -15.46 -1.40 -11.49
N GLN A 101 -16.53 -0.90 -12.08
CA GLN A 101 -17.56 -1.71 -12.73
C GLN A 101 -18.09 -0.96 -13.96
N SER A 102 -18.41 -1.71 -14.99
CA SER A 102 -19.02 -1.28 -16.27
C SER A 102 -18.69 0.14 -16.74
N ASP A 103 -19.19 1.17 -16.10
CA ASP A 103 -19.12 2.58 -16.50
C ASP A 103 -18.73 3.54 -15.35
N GLN A 104 -18.42 3.02 -14.17
CA GLN A 104 -18.12 3.83 -13.00
C GLN A 104 -17.04 3.25 -12.08
N VAL A 105 -16.45 4.12 -11.30
CA VAL A 105 -15.58 3.77 -10.19
C VAL A 105 -16.16 4.27 -8.88
N THR A 106 -16.31 3.39 -7.91
CA THR A 106 -16.79 3.74 -6.58
C THR A 106 -15.66 3.70 -5.57
N ILE A 107 -15.45 4.80 -4.86
CA ILE A 107 -14.52 4.85 -3.73
C ILE A 107 -15.18 4.17 -2.54
N LEU A 108 -14.49 3.16 -1.98
CA LEU A 108 -14.89 2.48 -0.75
C LEU A 108 -14.37 3.22 0.48
N GLY A 109 -13.17 3.77 0.40
CA GLY A 109 -12.60 4.62 1.43
C GLY A 109 -11.10 4.84 1.26
N PHE A 110 -10.57 5.68 2.13
CA PHE A 110 -9.16 6.07 2.15
C PHE A 110 -8.44 5.44 3.34
N ASN A 111 -7.16 5.17 3.15
CA ASN A 111 -6.32 4.55 4.17
C ASN A 111 -5.05 5.37 4.36
N ARG A 112 -4.55 5.44 5.60
CA ARG A 112 -3.21 5.89 5.94
C ARG A 112 -2.31 4.68 6.04
N GLN A 113 -1.27 4.62 5.22
CA GLN A 113 -0.29 3.54 5.28
C GLN A 113 0.79 3.85 6.31
N GLN A 114 1.21 2.83 7.04
CA GLN A 114 2.30 2.91 8.00
C GLN A 114 3.53 2.19 7.43
N HIS A 115 4.66 2.89 7.42
CA HIS A 115 5.93 2.35 6.96
C HIS A 115 6.96 2.43 8.08
N GLN A 116 7.97 1.58 8.03
CA GLN A 116 9.08 1.62 8.96
C GLN A 116 9.85 2.92 8.79
N VAL A 117 10.08 3.63 9.90
CA VAL A 117 10.90 4.84 9.91
C VAL A 117 12.19 4.53 10.64
N GLY A 118 13.33 4.85 10.00
CA GLY A 118 14.65 4.80 10.67
C GLY A 118 15.44 3.49 10.53
N SER A 119 14.94 2.47 9.83
CA SER A 119 15.79 1.36 9.40
C SER A 119 16.60 1.75 8.16
N ALA A 120 17.91 1.63 8.24
CA ALA A 120 18.78 1.92 7.09
C ALA A 120 18.57 0.93 5.94
N ASP A 121 18.22 -0.32 6.26
CA ASP A 121 18.13 -1.41 5.28
C ASP A 121 16.76 -1.48 4.59
N LEU A 122 15.66 -1.19 5.31
CA LEU A 122 14.28 -1.29 4.80
C LEU A 122 13.44 -0.06 5.17
N PRO A 123 13.81 1.15 4.71
CA PRO A 123 13.21 2.40 5.17
C PRO A 123 11.73 2.59 4.77
N PHE A 124 11.23 1.76 3.86
CA PHE A 124 9.86 1.84 3.32
C PHE A 124 9.07 0.55 3.53
N MET A 125 9.54 -0.34 4.40
CA MET A 125 8.82 -1.57 4.70
C MET A 125 7.43 -1.26 5.25
N TYR A 126 6.42 -1.88 4.65
CA TYR A 126 5.03 -1.73 5.07
C TYR A 126 4.81 -2.37 6.44
N LEU A 127 4.26 -1.61 7.37
CA LEU A 127 3.96 -2.06 8.73
C LEU A 127 2.46 -2.27 8.99
N GLY A 128 1.60 -1.75 8.14
CA GLY A 128 0.16 -1.80 8.33
C GLY A 128 -0.53 -0.54 7.82
N LEU A 129 -1.80 -0.39 8.14
CA LEU A 129 -2.60 0.76 7.74
C LEU A 129 -3.68 1.10 8.77
N GLU A 130 -4.21 2.31 8.66
CA GLU A 130 -5.47 2.75 9.26
C GLU A 130 -6.49 2.94 8.13
N ALA A 131 -7.57 2.18 8.15
CA ALA A 131 -8.62 2.20 7.14
C ALA A 131 -9.73 3.19 7.50
N ASN A 132 -10.36 3.76 6.46
CA ASN A 132 -11.47 4.70 6.54
C ASN A 132 -11.10 6.03 7.19
N ILE A 133 -9.93 6.55 6.83
CA ILE A 133 -9.57 7.93 7.20
C ILE A 133 -10.39 8.93 6.40
N SER A 134 -10.52 10.15 6.93
CA SER A 134 -11.17 11.26 6.23
C SER A 134 -10.12 12.12 5.53
N LEU A 135 -10.36 12.46 4.29
CA LEU A 135 -9.64 13.49 3.55
C LEU A 135 -10.49 14.77 3.46
N LEU A 136 -9.85 15.90 3.17
CA LEU A 136 -10.59 17.11 2.80
C LEU A 136 -11.43 16.85 1.53
N LYS A 137 -12.55 17.56 1.42
CA LYS A 137 -13.46 17.36 0.27
C LYS A 137 -12.73 17.55 -1.06
N GLU A 138 -11.91 18.57 -1.17
CA GLU A 138 -11.15 18.89 -2.39
C GLU A 138 -10.17 17.76 -2.76
N GLN A 139 -9.53 17.14 -1.75
CA GLN A 139 -8.64 16.01 -1.95
C GLN A 139 -9.41 14.77 -2.42
N SER A 140 -10.55 14.50 -1.79
CA SER A 140 -11.43 13.39 -2.16
C SER A 140 -11.98 13.55 -3.58
N ASP A 141 -12.42 14.74 -3.95
CA ASP A 141 -12.90 15.06 -5.30
C ASP A 141 -11.77 14.90 -6.33
N GLN A 142 -10.55 15.32 -6.00
CA GLN A 142 -9.36 15.14 -6.84
C GLN A 142 -9.03 13.66 -7.09
N VAL A 143 -9.11 12.83 -6.03
CA VAL A 143 -8.90 11.38 -6.18
C VAL A 143 -9.98 10.76 -7.06
N ALA A 144 -11.25 11.17 -6.92
CA ALA A 144 -12.34 10.67 -7.77
C ALA A 144 -12.09 11.00 -9.24
N GLU A 145 -11.60 12.21 -9.56
CA GLU A 145 -11.20 12.60 -10.91
C GLU A 145 -10.05 11.72 -11.44
N TYR A 146 -9.01 11.49 -10.63
CA TYR A 146 -7.89 10.63 -11.02
C TYR A 146 -8.36 9.20 -11.32
N LEU A 147 -9.18 8.64 -10.45
CA LEU A 147 -9.72 7.29 -10.62
C LEU A 147 -10.54 7.16 -11.91
N LEU A 148 -11.36 8.16 -12.24
CA LEU A 148 -12.15 8.15 -13.48
C LEU A 148 -11.25 8.21 -14.73
N LYS A 149 -10.22 9.05 -14.72
CA LYS A 149 -9.23 9.12 -15.81
C LYS A 149 -8.48 7.80 -15.99
N LEU A 150 -8.01 7.21 -14.86
CA LEU A 150 -7.30 5.92 -14.87
C LEU A 150 -8.21 4.78 -15.32
N PHE A 151 -9.48 4.77 -14.86
CA PHE A 151 -10.47 3.80 -15.27
C PHE A 151 -10.63 3.75 -16.79
N ASN A 152 -10.83 4.92 -17.40
CA ASN A 152 -11.03 5.01 -18.85
C ASN A 152 -9.77 4.62 -19.65
N LYS A 153 -8.57 4.97 -19.15
CA LYS A 153 -7.32 4.70 -19.84
C LYS A 153 -6.87 3.26 -19.77
N PHE A 154 -7.00 2.64 -18.58
CA PHE A 154 -6.45 1.32 -18.30
C PHE A 154 -7.51 0.21 -18.21
N GLU A 155 -8.76 0.51 -18.54
CA GLU A 155 -9.88 -0.45 -18.51
C GLU A 155 -9.95 -1.21 -17.18
N LEU A 156 -10.02 -0.45 -16.08
CA LEU A 156 -10.02 -1.03 -14.73
C LEU A 156 -11.31 -1.83 -14.49
N THR A 157 -11.20 -2.94 -13.76
CA THR A 157 -12.35 -3.77 -13.39
C THR A 157 -12.17 -4.45 -12.04
N GLY A 158 -13.23 -4.51 -11.23
CA GLY A 158 -13.17 -5.11 -9.91
C GLY A 158 -12.47 -4.23 -8.87
N LEU A 159 -12.06 -4.83 -7.75
CA LEU A 159 -11.37 -4.15 -6.66
C LEU A 159 -9.92 -3.87 -7.01
N PHE A 160 -9.45 -2.69 -6.64
CA PHE A 160 -8.06 -2.26 -6.78
C PHE A 160 -7.72 -1.18 -5.73
N SER A 161 -6.45 -0.84 -5.60
CA SER A 161 -6.01 0.32 -4.82
C SER A 161 -5.11 1.23 -5.64
N LEU A 162 -5.20 2.54 -5.34
CA LEU A 162 -4.28 3.56 -5.84
C LEU A 162 -3.50 4.11 -4.65
N ASP A 163 -2.19 3.99 -4.71
CA ASP A 163 -1.28 4.48 -3.67
C ASP A 163 -0.77 5.87 -4.04
N MET A 164 -0.78 6.77 -3.06
CA MET A 164 -0.49 8.19 -3.24
C MET A 164 0.33 8.71 -2.07
N ILE A 165 0.93 9.88 -2.26
CA ILE A 165 1.51 10.66 -1.18
C ILE A 165 0.80 12.01 -1.10
N LEU A 166 0.31 12.35 0.08
CA LEU A 166 -0.29 13.64 0.40
C LEU A 166 0.80 14.58 0.90
N THR A 167 1.04 15.65 0.16
CA THR A 167 2.05 16.66 0.45
C THR A 167 1.42 18.02 0.71
N SER A 168 2.21 19.02 1.08
CA SER A 168 1.76 20.41 1.15
C SER A 168 1.33 20.99 -0.21
N GLU A 169 1.80 20.40 -1.31
CA GLU A 169 1.47 20.81 -2.68
C GLU A 169 0.27 20.04 -3.29
N GLY A 170 -0.29 19.08 -2.55
CA GLY A 170 -1.39 18.22 -2.97
C GLY A 170 -1.00 16.75 -3.12
N LEU A 171 -1.87 15.99 -3.78
CA LEU A 171 -1.75 14.55 -3.97
C LEU A 171 -0.85 14.22 -5.15
N LYS A 172 0.04 13.24 -4.98
CA LYS A 172 0.87 12.69 -6.06
C LYS A 172 0.72 11.17 -6.10
N VAL A 173 0.39 10.62 -7.25
CA VAL A 173 0.18 9.18 -7.45
C VAL A 173 1.52 8.45 -7.48
N LEU A 174 1.61 7.34 -6.75
CA LEU A 174 2.80 6.49 -6.67
C LEU A 174 2.68 5.22 -7.49
N GLU A 175 1.57 4.47 -7.32
CA GLU A 175 1.32 3.23 -8.05
C GLU A 175 -0.17 2.86 -8.02
N LEU A 176 -0.60 2.06 -8.99
CA LEU A 176 -1.90 1.42 -8.99
C LEU A 176 -1.71 -0.10 -8.85
N ASN A 177 -2.40 -0.68 -7.87
CA ASN A 177 -2.36 -2.10 -7.60
C ASN A 177 -3.57 -2.80 -8.23
N PRO A 178 -3.43 -3.45 -9.42
CA PRO A 178 -4.53 -4.08 -10.15
C PRO A 178 -4.87 -5.46 -9.57
N ARG A 179 -5.21 -5.51 -8.31
CA ARG A 179 -5.53 -6.71 -7.54
C ARG A 179 -6.37 -6.36 -6.32
N ILE A 180 -6.97 -7.37 -5.72
CA ILE A 180 -7.58 -7.25 -4.40
C ILE A 180 -6.50 -6.79 -3.40
N PRO A 181 -6.63 -5.60 -2.79
CA PRO A 181 -5.63 -5.08 -1.87
C PRO A 181 -5.80 -5.61 -0.45
N ALA A 182 -4.73 -5.53 0.37
CA ALA A 182 -4.75 -5.98 1.76
C ALA A 182 -5.79 -5.21 2.62
N SER A 183 -6.11 -3.96 2.26
CA SER A 183 -7.13 -3.16 2.94
C SER A 183 -8.54 -3.76 2.86
N LEU A 184 -8.81 -4.70 1.93
CA LEU A 184 -10.12 -5.34 1.79
C LEU A 184 -10.64 -5.91 3.11
N GLU A 185 -9.79 -6.61 3.85
CA GLU A 185 -10.16 -7.24 5.12
C GLU A 185 -10.73 -6.23 6.11
N HIS A 186 -10.13 -5.04 6.20
CA HIS A 186 -10.60 -3.97 7.07
C HIS A 186 -11.98 -3.46 6.66
N TYR A 187 -12.21 -3.28 5.37
CA TYR A 187 -13.50 -2.83 4.85
C TYR A 187 -14.60 -3.89 4.97
N GLN A 188 -14.26 -5.17 4.99
CA GLN A 188 -15.21 -6.23 5.33
C GLN A 188 -15.82 -6.04 6.72
N HIS A 189 -15.02 -5.55 7.68
CA HIS A 189 -15.49 -5.22 9.03
C HIS A 189 -16.29 -3.93 9.10
N LEU A 190 -15.98 -2.94 8.24
CA LEU A 190 -16.58 -1.60 8.25
C LEU A 190 -17.90 -1.53 7.47
N LEU A 191 -18.12 -2.44 6.53
CA LEU A 191 -19.27 -2.45 5.61
C LEU A 191 -20.39 -3.40 6.01
N ALA A 192 -20.61 -3.60 7.30
CA ALA A 192 -21.72 -4.35 7.91
C ALA A 192 -22.49 -5.28 6.94
N LYS A 193 -22.09 -6.55 6.87
CA LYS A 193 -22.74 -7.63 6.08
C LYS A 193 -22.66 -7.50 4.55
N PHE A 194 -21.95 -6.52 4.00
CA PHE A 194 -21.74 -6.41 2.57
C PHE A 194 -20.56 -7.27 2.13
N ASN A 195 -20.76 -8.15 1.14
CA ASN A 195 -19.71 -9.04 0.65
C ASN A 195 -18.92 -8.38 -0.49
N LEU A 196 -17.75 -7.81 -0.17
CA LEU A 196 -16.87 -7.16 -1.15
C LEU A 196 -16.29 -8.13 -2.19
N ILE A 197 -16.08 -9.39 -1.84
CA ILE A 197 -15.62 -10.41 -2.80
C ILE A 197 -16.71 -10.70 -3.83
N GLU A 198 -17.97 -10.83 -3.39
CA GLU A 198 -19.09 -10.98 -4.32
C GLU A 198 -19.23 -9.76 -5.24
N ALA A 199 -19.11 -8.54 -4.69
CA ALA A 199 -19.12 -7.32 -5.48
C ALA A 199 -17.99 -7.28 -6.53
N HIS A 200 -16.78 -7.70 -6.15
CA HIS A 200 -15.65 -7.85 -7.07
C HIS A 200 -15.98 -8.83 -8.20
N LEU A 201 -16.50 -10.00 -7.87
CA LEU A 201 -16.84 -11.03 -8.86
C LEU A 201 -17.94 -10.56 -9.82
N GLN A 202 -18.96 -9.87 -9.30
CA GLN A 202 -20.05 -9.28 -10.12
C GLN A 202 -19.49 -8.22 -11.06
N ALA A 203 -18.66 -7.29 -10.56
CA ALA A 203 -18.02 -6.27 -11.37
C ALA A 203 -17.15 -6.88 -12.50
N CYS A 204 -16.35 -7.90 -12.19
CA CYS A 204 -15.53 -8.61 -13.18
C CYS A 204 -16.33 -9.35 -14.25
N ARG A 205 -17.60 -9.68 -13.96
CA ARG A 205 -18.52 -10.33 -14.92
C ARG A 205 -19.38 -9.33 -15.68
N GLY A 206 -19.20 -8.03 -15.44
CA GLY A 206 -20.06 -6.98 -16.03
C GLY A 206 -21.49 -7.00 -15.46
N LEU A 207 -21.70 -7.61 -14.30
CA LEU A 207 -22.99 -7.65 -13.64
C LEU A 207 -23.14 -6.41 -12.74
N ALA A 208 -24.39 -5.98 -12.53
CA ALA A 208 -24.68 -4.90 -11.62
C ALA A 208 -24.32 -5.26 -10.18
N VAL A 209 -23.53 -4.39 -9.53
CA VAL A 209 -23.22 -4.50 -8.11
C VAL A 209 -24.27 -3.71 -7.32
N ALA A 210 -24.73 -4.28 -6.22
CA ALA A 210 -25.65 -3.57 -5.33
C ALA A 210 -25.00 -2.29 -4.79
N SER A 211 -25.82 -1.30 -4.43
CA SER A 211 -25.33 -0.05 -3.83
C SER A 211 -24.45 -0.34 -2.62
N LEU A 212 -23.24 0.16 -2.67
CA LEU A 212 -22.25 -0.03 -1.60
C LEU A 212 -22.65 0.80 -0.37
N PRO A 213 -22.74 0.18 0.81
CA PRO A 213 -22.96 0.94 2.05
C PRO A 213 -21.74 1.81 2.36
N LYS A 214 -21.96 2.86 3.13
CA LYS A 214 -20.84 3.65 3.65
C LYS A 214 -20.12 2.87 4.77
N PRO A 215 -18.80 2.85 4.81
CA PRO A 215 -18.07 2.24 5.91
C PRO A 215 -18.31 3.05 7.19
N ILE A 216 -18.48 2.35 8.32
CA ILE A 216 -18.73 2.92 9.65
C ILE A 216 -17.54 2.59 10.56
N GLY A 217 -17.08 3.60 11.30
CA GLY A 217 -15.92 3.46 12.20
C GLY A 217 -14.60 3.40 11.46
N ARG A 218 -13.54 3.00 12.18
CA ARG A 218 -12.17 2.83 11.68
C ARG A 218 -11.57 1.51 12.14
N VAL A 219 -10.67 0.98 11.35
CA VAL A 219 -9.87 -0.19 11.67
C VAL A 219 -8.42 0.12 11.38
N ALA A 220 -7.53 -0.19 12.31
CA ALA A 220 -6.10 -0.13 12.08
C ALA A 220 -5.48 -1.49 12.31
N ASN A 221 -4.47 -1.85 11.52
CA ASN A 221 -3.67 -3.03 11.73
C ASN A 221 -2.19 -2.69 11.80
N ARG A 222 -1.42 -3.60 12.39
CA ARG A 222 0.05 -3.56 12.41
C ARG A 222 0.60 -4.98 12.28
N ILE A 223 1.59 -5.14 11.42
CA ILE A 223 2.41 -6.35 11.37
C ILE A 223 3.44 -6.25 12.49
N LEU A 224 3.54 -7.26 13.32
CA LEU A 224 4.57 -7.37 14.35
C LEU A 224 5.77 -8.13 13.80
N PHE A 225 6.94 -7.51 13.96
CA PHE A 225 8.22 -8.11 13.56
C PHE A 225 8.99 -8.54 14.80
N ALA A 226 9.75 -9.62 14.66
CA ALA A 226 10.54 -10.21 15.72
C ALA A 226 11.64 -9.22 16.23
N PRO A 227 11.65 -8.86 17.51
CA PRO A 227 12.67 -7.95 18.06
C PRO A 227 14.01 -8.65 18.35
N PHE A 228 14.06 -9.96 18.19
CA PHE A 228 15.24 -10.83 18.36
C PHE A 228 15.01 -12.18 17.67
N THR A 229 16.04 -12.99 17.53
CA THR A 229 15.91 -14.38 17.09
C THR A 229 15.37 -15.22 18.23
N GLY A 230 14.33 -16.01 18.00
CA GLY A 230 13.65 -16.75 19.05
C GLY A 230 12.74 -17.84 18.55
N VAL A 231 11.93 -18.37 19.45
CA VAL A 231 10.94 -19.39 19.20
C VAL A 231 9.60 -19.01 19.87
N LEU A 232 8.49 -19.28 19.22
CA LEU A 232 7.17 -19.15 19.82
C LEU A 232 7.00 -20.17 20.94
N ALA A 233 6.41 -19.73 22.04
CA ALA A 233 6.04 -20.63 23.13
C ALA A 233 5.10 -21.74 22.62
N ALA A 234 5.27 -22.96 23.12
CA ALA A 234 4.41 -24.09 22.75
C ALA A 234 2.95 -23.90 23.19
N ASP A 235 2.74 -23.11 24.26
CA ASP A 235 1.46 -22.75 24.86
C ASP A 235 0.98 -21.34 24.45
N MET A 236 1.50 -20.79 23.35
CA MET A 236 1.12 -19.46 22.84
C MET A 236 -0.38 -19.32 22.67
N GLU A 237 -0.99 -18.40 23.41
CA GLU A 237 -2.39 -18.04 23.25
C GLU A 237 -2.55 -16.87 22.28
N TRP A 238 -3.32 -17.09 21.22
CA TRP A 238 -3.60 -16.07 20.23
C TRP A 238 -4.93 -15.37 20.49
N PRO A 239 -4.91 -14.08 20.90
CA PRO A 239 -6.14 -13.30 21.01
C PRO A 239 -6.87 -13.18 19.67
N GLU A 240 -8.20 -13.01 19.72
CA GLU A 240 -9.06 -12.90 18.52
C GLU A 240 -8.65 -11.75 17.56
N TRP A 241 -8.07 -10.69 18.10
CA TRP A 241 -7.61 -9.55 17.32
C TRP A 241 -6.24 -9.77 16.63
N THR A 242 -5.75 -11.00 16.56
CA THR A 242 -4.54 -11.39 15.81
C THR A 242 -4.89 -12.17 14.55
N ALA A 243 -4.11 -11.99 13.49
CA ALA A 243 -4.17 -12.74 12.22
C ALA A 243 -2.76 -13.21 11.82
N ASP A 244 -2.66 -13.98 10.74
CA ASP A 244 -1.39 -14.50 10.20
C ASP A 244 -0.58 -15.26 11.26
N ARG A 245 -1.25 -16.07 12.04
CA ARG A 245 -0.71 -16.76 13.21
C ARG A 245 0.19 -17.92 12.79
N PRO A 246 1.48 -17.91 13.13
CA PRO A 246 2.31 -19.08 12.95
C PRO A 246 1.93 -20.21 13.92
N ILE A 247 2.34 -21.42 13.60
CA ILE A 247 2.14 -22.56 14.50
C ILE A 247 3.06 -22.43 15.74
N PRO A 248 2.68 -23.02 16.90
CA PRO A 248 3.55 -23.08 18.07
C PRO A 248 4.94 -23.64 17.74
N GLU A 249 5.95 -23.25 18.49
CA GLU A 249 7.35 -23.65 18.33
C GLU A 249 8.00 -23.21 17.00
N THR A 250 7.34 -22.33 16.21
CA THR A 250 7.99 -21.69 15.04
C THR A 250 9.19 -20.88 15.47
N VAL A 251 10.35 -21.18 14.87
CA VAL A 251 11.57 -20.39 15.02
C VAL A 251 11.50 -19.18 14.12
N PHE A 252 11.84 -18.02 14.63
CA PHE A 252 11.86 -16.75 13.88
C PHE A 252 13.23 -16.05 14.04
N GLN A 253 13.64 -15.33 13.01
CA GLN A 253 14.83 -14.51 13.02
C GLN A 253 14.50 -13.07 13.39
N LEU A 254 15.49 -12.32 13.88
CA LEU A 254 15.35 -10.86 14.06
C LEU A 254 14.80 -10.20 12.79
N GLY A 255 13.72 -9.44 12.94
CA GLY A 255 13.10 -8.69 11.83
C GLY A 255 12.16 -9.50 10.95
N GLU A 256 11.92 -10.78 11.21
CA GLU A 256 10.89 -11.56 10.52
C GLU A 256 9.48 -11.21 11.03
N PRO A 257 8.44 -11.24 10.17
CA PRO A 257 7.07 -11.02 10.60
C PRO A 257 6.58 -12.18 11.48
N ILE A 258 5.93 -11.86 12.61
CA ILE A 258 5.36 -12.84 13.52
C ILE A 258 3.87 -13.01 13.28
N CYS A 259 3.12 -11.92 13.34
CA CYS A 259 1.67 -11.91 13.14
C CYS A 259 1.19 -10.52 12.81
N SER A 260 -0.07 -10.40 12.42
CA SER A 260 -0.79 -9.14 12.32
C SER A 260 -1.66 -8.93 13.56
N ILE A 261 -1.71 -7.69 14.05
CA ILE A 261 -2.62 -7.27 15.11
C ILE A 261 -3.57 -6.19 14.59
N THR A 262 -4.81 -6.22 15.02
CA THR A 262 -5.85 -5.29 14.55
C THR A 262 -6.47 -4.56 15.72
N ALA A 263 -6.83 -3.29 15.54
CA ALA A 263 -7.63 -2.48 16.46
C ALA A 263 -8.82 -1.88 15.70
N LYS A 264 -9.98 -1.79 16.36
CA LYS A 264 -11.22 -1.30 15.77
C LYS A 264 -11.87 -0.29 16.69
N ASP A 265 -12.46 0.75 16.10
CA ASP A 265 -13.31 1.72 16.76
C ASP A 265 -14.55 1.98 15.88
N ASP A 266 -15.71 1.68 16.43
CA ASP A 266 -17.00 1.82 15.76
C ASP A 266 -17.63 3.22 15.96
N SER A 267 -16.96 4.14 16.67
CA SER A 267 -17.45 5.50 16.87
C SER A 267 -17.30 6.35 15.60
N ASP A 268 -18.05 7.45 15.53
CA ASP A 268 -18.07 8.34 14.35
C ASP A 268 -17.18 9.60 14.54
N SER A 269 -16.28 9.59 15.54
CA SER A 269 -15.44 10.73 15.89
C SER A 269 -14.09 10.72 15.17
N SER A 270 -13.61 11.85 14.63
CA SER A 270 -12.61 11.86 13.56
C SER A 270 -11.13 11.89 13.95
N ASN A 271 -10.70 12.69 14.94
CA ASN A 271 -9.25 12.88 15.19
C ASN A 271 -8.73 12.14 16.43
N GLU A 272 -9.56 11.93 17.43
CA GLU A 272 -9.19 11.19 18.66
C GLU A 272 -9.07 9.69 18.38
N GLN A 273 -9.80 9.17 17.39
CA GLN A 273 -9.78 7.77 16.98
C GLN A 273 -8.40 7.27 16.56
N SER A 274 -7.66 8.02 15.74
CA SER A 274 -6.33 7.58 15.28
C SER A 274 -5.35 7.41 16.44
N GLN A 275 -5.40 8.30 17.43
CA GLN A 275 -4.55 8.19 18.61
C GLN A 275 -4.95 7.01 19.50
N MET A 276 -6.25 6.79 19.67
CA MET A 276 -6.79 5.66 20.43
C MET A 276 -6.45 4.33 19.78
N LEU A 277 -6.63 4.20 18.45
CA LEU A 277 -6.26 3.00 17.71
C LEU A 277 -4.76 2.72 17.78
N ALA A 278 -3.92 3.74 17.68
CA ALA A 278 -2.47 3.61 17.83
C ALA A 278 -2.08 3.13 19.24
N ALA A 279 -2.67 3.69 20.30
CA ALA A 279 -2.43 3.27 21.67
C ALA A 279 -2.90 1.82 21.91
N LEU A 280 -4.04 1.42 21.34
CA LEU A 280 -4.55 0.07 21.44
C LEU A 280 -3.64 -0.93 20.72
N LEU A 281 -3.16 -0.61 19.51
CA LEU A 281 -2.20 -1.43 18.79
C LEU A 281 -0.89 -1.58 19.57
N GLU A 282 -0.40 -0.53 20.20
CA GLU A 282 0.80 -0.58 21.03
C GLU A 282 0.62 -1.50 22.25
N SER A 283 -0.54 -1.42 22.92
CA SER A 283 -0.90 -2.31 24.03
C SER A 283 -0.96 -3.78 23.57
N ARG A 284 -1.61 -4.05 22.44
CA ARG A 284 -1.73 -5.39 21.84
C ARG A 284 -0.37 -5.96 21.42
N ALA A 285 0.49 -5.11 20.85
CA ALA A 285 1.86 -5.50 20.50
C ALA A 285 2.63 -6.01 21.72
N ARG A 286 2.56 -5.30 22.85
CA ARG A 286 3.23 -5.71 24.10
C ARG A 286 2.74 -7.08 24.58
N VAL A 287 1.43 -7.35 24.51
CA VAL A 287 0.86 -8.64 24.93
C VAL A 287 1.47 -9.80 24.12
N ILE A 288 1.63 -9.64 22.79
CA ILE A 288 2.23 -10.67 21.95
C ILE A 288 3.72 -10.79 22.21
N LEU A 289 4.45 -9.68 22.20
CA LEU A 289 5.91 -9.68 22.33
C LEU A 289 6.40 -10.23 23.68
N GLN A 290 5.60 -10.15 24.73
CA GLN A 290 5.90 -10.73 26.04
C GLN A 290 5.85 -12.25 26.07
N GLN A 291 5.18 -12.89 25.10
CA GLN A 291 5.06 -14.35 24.97
C GLN A 291 6.15 -14.98 24.08
N LEU A 292 7.10 -14.16 23.57
CA LEU A 292 8.19 -14.66 22.75
C LEU A 292 9.37 -15.10 23.60
N ASN A 293 9.92 -16.28 23.30
CA ASN A 293 11.10 -16.84 23.95
C ASN A 293 12.35 -16.59 23.11
N ARG A 294 13.37 -15.95 23.72
CA ARG A 294 14.67 -15.75 23.06
C ARG A 294 15.45 -17.07 23.03
N ILE A 295 16.05 -17.36 21.88
CA ILE A 295 17.07 -18.41 21.76
C ILE A 295 18.43 -17.75 21.99
N ASN A 296 19.20 -18.27 22.95
CA ASN A 296 20.55 -17.80 23.26
C ASN A 296 21.58 -18.34 22.24
#